data_c5474d3d2d67c016ce976a213fe41183
#
_entry.id   c5474d3d2d67c016ce976a213fe41183
#
_cell.length_a   1.000
_cell.length_b   1.000
_cell.length_c   1.000
_cell.angle_alpha   90.00
_cell.angle_beta   90.00
_cell.angle_gamma   90.00
#
_symmetry.space_group_name_H-M   'P 1'
#
loop_
_entity.id
_entity.type
_entity.pdbx_description
1 polymer ?
#
loop_
_entity_poly.entity_id
_entity_poly.type
_entity_poly.pdbx_seq_one_letter_code
_entity_poly.pdbx_strand_id
1 'polypeptide(L)'
;MRKALTLAILLMLVNLVFAAPFEKDKGASGRLLVGKVLDHSDNPVPNAVVYLTNTRTRAVKTYIVGQDGGYRFPALSPNIDYEVYAQISGRKSDTKSVSQFDNRSQVYIDLRIK
;
A
#
# COMPACT_ATOMS: atom_id res chain seq x y z
N MET A 1 -51.58 25.08 -9.06
CA MET A 1 -51.15 25.46 -8.09
C MET A 1 -50.59 24.55 -7.18
N ARG A 2 -51.19 23.78 -6.78
CA ARG A 2 -50.74 22.90 -5.88
C ARG A 2 -49.63 22.08 -6.36
N LYS A 3 -49.53 21.81 -7.48
CA LYS A 3 -48.54 21.04 -7.98
C LYS A 3 -47.22 21.52 -7.72
N ALA A 4 -46.93 22.54 -7.64
CA ALA A 4 -45.68 23.11 -7.45
C ALA A 4 -44.97 22.57 -6.30
N LEU A 5 -45.59 22.46 -5.27
CA LEU A 5 -44.92 21.97 -4.14
C LEU A 5 -44.33 20.69 -4.25
N THR A 6 -44.90 19.87 -4.84
CA THR A 6 -44.37 18.59 -4.83
C THR A 6 -42.99 18.51 -5.35
N LEU A 7 -42.60 19.21 -6.21
CA LEU A 7 -41.32 19.20 -6.67
C LEU A 7 -40.31 19.44 -5.72
N ALA A 8 -40.43 20.29 -4.98
CA ALA A 8 -39.51 20.66 -4.01
C ALA A 8 -39.02 19.47 -3.29
N ILE A 9 -39.82 18.70 -2.92
CA ILE A 9 -39.48 17.56 -2.21
C ILE A 9 -38.48 16.71 -2.83
N LEU A 10 -38.54 16.45 -3.97
CA LEU A 10 -37.60 15.68 -4.55
C LEU A 10 -36.25 16.08 -4.41
N LEU A 11 -36.00 17.19 -4.55
CA LEU A 11 -34.76 17.65 -4.38
C LEU A 11 -34.02 17.21 -3.24
N MET A 12 -34.56 17.28 -2.20
CA MET A 12 -33.91 16.94 -1.07
C MET A 12 -33.37 15.62 -1.07
N LEU A 13 -33.98 14.75 -1.56
CA LEU A 13 -33.56 13.49 -1.51
C LEU A 13 -32.24 13.34 -2.10
N VAL A 14 -32.02 13.85 -3.06
CA VAL A 14 -30.85 13.83 -3.66
C VAL A 14 -29.69 14.00 -2.89
N ASN A 15 -29.60 14.96 -2.23
CA ASN A 15 -28.51 15.21 -1.52
C ASN A 15 -28.04 14.26 -0.59
N LEU A 16 -28.75 13.68 0.01
CA LEU A 16 -28.28 12.83 1.00
C LEU A 16 -27.53 11.81 0.45
N VAL A 17 -27.73 11.48 -0.64
CA VAL A 17 -27.04 10.53 -1.15
C VAL A 17 -25.63 10.55 -0.99
N PHE A 18 -25.04 11.37 -1.32
CA PHE A 18 -23.72 11.35 -1.33
C PHE A 18 -23.06 11.44 -0.17
N ALA A 19 -23.53 11.70 0.52
CA ALA A 19 -22.93 11.91 1.67
C ALA A 19 -22.07 10.80 1.93
N ALA A 20 -22.43 9.94 2.01
CA ALA A 20 -21.71 8.93 2.43
C ALA A 20 -20.47 8.65 1.97
N PRO A 21 -20.15 8.56 1.34
CA PRO A 21 -19.04 8.03 0.97
C PRO A 21 -17.88 8.13 1.61
N PHE A 22 -17.55 8.27 1.86
CA PHE A 22 -16.54 8.29 2.19
C PHE A 22 -16.01 7.80 3.09
N GLU A 23 -16.00 7.61 3.32
CA GLU A 23 -15.56 7.22 4.14
C GLU A 23 -14.79 6.42 4.21
N LYS A 24 -14.43 6.24 3.89
CA LYS A 24 -13.78 5.51 3.89
C LYS A 24 -12.78 5.34 4.36
N ASP A 25 -12.23 5.65 4.30
CA ASP A 25 -11.23 5.64 4.64
C ASP A 25 -10.83 4.87 5.56
N LYS A 26 -11.23 4.57 5.99
CA LYS A 26 -10.98 3.87 6.82
C LYS A 26 -10.25 2.77 6.58
N GLY A 27 -10.40 2.49 5.78
CA GLY A 27 -9.89 1.38 5.51
C GLY A 27 -8.53 1.49 5.74
N ALA A 28 -8.18 2.51 5.94
CA ALA A 28 -6.94 2.70 6.17
C ALA A 28 -6.40 1.98 7.27
N SER A 29 -7.06 1.14 7.81
CA SER A 29 -6.58 0.50 8.89
C SER A 29 -5.47 -0.33 8.43
N GLY A 30 -4.59 -0.59 8.37
CA GLY A 30 -3.51 -1.41 7.96
C GLY A 30 -2.24 -0.62 7.97
N ARG A 31 -1.15 -1.27 7.75
CA ARG A 31 0.14 -0.62 7.71
C ARG A 31 0.59 -0.41 6.29
N LEU A 32 1.46 0.56 6.08
CA LEU A 32 2.03 0.85 4.79
C LEU A 32 3.51 0.54 4.85
N LEU A 33 4.00 -0.27 3.92
CA LEU A 33 5.43 -0.52 3.78
C LEU A 33 5.88 0.23 2.53
N VAL A 34 6.89 1.08 2.67
CA VAL A 34 7.44 1.81 1.55
C VAL A 34 8.96 1.79 1.64
N GLY A 35 9.62 2.06 0.56
CA GLY A 35 11.06 2.15 0.55
C GLY A 35 11.61 2.28 -0.83
N LYS A 36 12.89 2.09 -0.96
CA LYS A 36 13.56 2.16 -2.24
C LYS A 36 14.42 0.95 -2.46
N VAL A 37 14.63 0.60 -3.73
CA VAL A 37 15.56 -0.44 -4.11
C VAL A 37 16.79 0.28 -4.65
N LEU A 38 17.93 0.04 -4.06
CA LEU A 38 19.17 0.74 -4.35
C LEU A 38 20.30 -0.23 -4.69
N ASP A 39 21.30 0.25 -5.39
CA ASP A 39 22.51 -0.56 -5.62
C ASP A 39 23.55 -0.20 -4.56
N HIS A 40 24.79 -0.66 -4.69
CA HIS A 40 25.78 -0.42 -3.68
C HIS A 40 26.19 1.03 -3.63
N SER A 41 25.93 1.82 -4.64
CA SER A 41 26.31 3.23 -4.67
C SER A 41 25.14 4.13 -4.34
N ASP A 42 24.08 3.55 -3.77
CA ASP A 42 22.86 4.29 -3.40
C ASP A 42 22.09 4.84 -4.61
N ASN A 43 22.28 4.28 -5.77
CA ASN A 43 21.50 4.68 -6.93
C ASN A 43 20.23 3.84 -7.01
N PRO A 44 19.11 4.40 -7.43
CA PRO A 44 17.89 3.64 -7.59
C PRO A 44 18.04 2.56 -8.64
N VAL A 45 17.35 1.47 -8.48
CA VAL A 45 17.39 0.35 -9.41
C VAL A 45 15.99 0.18 -10.01
N PRO A 46 15.68 0.87 -11.09
CA PRO A 46 14.35 0.75 -11.70
C PRO A 46 14.15 -0.64 -12.28
N ASN A 47 12.92 -1.04 -12.37
CA ASN A 47 12.52 -2.33 -12.89
C ASN A 47 12.86 -3.53 -12.02
N ALA A 48 13.42 -3.32 -10.86
CA ALA A 48 13.58 -4.41 -9.92
C ALA A 48 12.20 -4.85 -9.47
N VAL A 49 12.07 -6.09 -9.06
CA VAL A 49 10.80 -6.60 -8.55
C VAL A 49 10.95 -6.80 -7.05
N VAL A 50 10.03 -6.22 -6.28
CA VAL A 50 10.01 -6.39 -4.84
C VAL A 50 9.00 -7.46 -4.51
N TYR A 51 9.38 -8.42 -3.68
CA TYR A 51 8.53 -9.52 -3.29
C TYR A 51 8.21 -9.38 -1.81
N LEU A 52 6.93 -9.43 -1.47
CA LEU A 52 6.47 -9.35 -0.10
C LEU A 52 5.73 -10.64 0.24
N THR A 53 6.18 -11.35 1.25
CA THR A 53 5.60 -12.61 1.65
C THR A 53 4.89 -12.48 2.99
N ASN A 54 3.64 -12.90 3.04
CA ASN A 54 2.90 -13.02 4.28
C ASN A 54 3.38 -14.32 4.92
N THR A 55 4.04 -14.25 6.07
CA THR A 55 4.67 -15.44 6.63
C THR A 55 3.66 -16.45 7.18
N ARG A 56 2.44 -16.01 7.42
CA ARG A 56 1.44 -16.92 7.94
C ARG A 56 0.76 -17.71 6.82
N THR A 57 0.39 -17.07 5.74
CA THR A 57 -0.33 -17.73 4.65
C THR A 57 0.58 -18.11 3.50
N ARG A 58 1.79 -17.58 3.47
CA ARG A 58 2.77 -17.78 2.39
C ARG A 58 2.36 -17.11 1.10
N ALA A 59 1.36 -16.25 1.13
CA ALA A 59 0.96 -15.49 -0.05
C ALA A 59 2.02 -14.46 -0.38
N VAL A 60 2.27 -14.25 -1.65
CA VAL A 60 3.30 -13.34 -2.12
C VAL A 60 2.67 -12.24 -2.97
N LYS A 61 3.05 -11.00 -2.73
CA LYS A 61 2.67 -9.88 -3.55
C LYS A 61 3.94 -9.32 -4.17
N THR A 62 3.85 -8.75 -5.34
CA THR A 62 5.01 -8.19 -6.01
C THR A 62 4.76 -6.74 -6.40
N TYR A 63 5.83 -6.00 -6.58
CA TYR A 63 5.76 -4.60 -7.00
C TYR A 63 6.94 -4.34 -7.94
N ILE A 64 6.69 -3.78 -9.12
CA ILE A 64 7.75 -3.46 -10.06
C ILE A 64 8.16 -2.02 -9.80
N VAL A 65 9.44 -1.83 -9.49
CA VAL A 65 9.96 -0.56 -9.06
C VAL A 65 10.03 0.43 -10.22
N GLY A 66 9.65 1.67 -9.94
CA GLY A 66 9.67 2.71 -10.96
C GLY A 66 11.02 3.36 -11.11
N GLN A 67 11.07 4.46 -11.83
CA GLN A 67 12.32 5.13 -12.15
C GLN A 67 13.03 5.67 -10.92
N ASP A 68 12.31 6.03 -9.91
CA ASP A 68 12.91 6.56 -8.70
C ASP A 68 13.35 5.47 -7.74
N GLY A 69 13.16 4.20 -8.10
CA GLY A 69 13.50 3.10 -7.25
C GLY A 69 12.48 2.79 -6.17
N GLY A 70 11.39 3.50 -6.13
CA GLY A 70 10.43 3.37 -5.03
C GLY A 70 9.50 2.18 -5.13
N TYR A 71 9.08 1.65 -3.98
CA TYR A 71 8.09 0.60 -3.93
C TYR A 71 7.11 0.88 -2.79
N ARG A 72 5.94 0.27 -2.84
CA ARG A 72 4.90 0.56 -1.89
C ARG A 72 3.93 -0.61 -1.75
N PHE A 73 3.66 -1.03 -0.53
CA PHE A 73 2.65 -2.04 -0.23
C PHE A 73 1.72 -1.52 0.86
N PRO A 74 0.53 -1.08 0.50
CA PRO A 74 -0.41 -0.55 1.50
C PRO A 74 -1.25 -1.65 2.12
N ALA A 75 -1.95 -1.31 3.16
CA ALA A 75 -2.97 -2.16 3.77
C ALA A 75 -2.45 -3.51 4.28
N LEU A 76 -1.25 -3.52 4.83
CA LEU A 76 -0.73 -4.74 5.42
C LEU A 76 -1.35 -4.97 6.79
N SER A 77 -1.61 -6.21 7.14
CA SER A 77 -2.20 -6.52 8.42
C SER A 77 -1.24 -6.18 9.55
N PRO A 78 -1.71 -5.54 10.60
CA PRO A 78 -0.86 -5.24 11.73
C PRO A 78 -0.55 -6.47 12.58
N ASN A 79 -1.21 -7.58 12.34
CA ASN A 79 -1.04 -8.77 13.14
C ASN A 79 -0.24 -9.88 12.47
N ILE A 80 0.44 -9.57 11.40
CA ILE A 80 1.18 -10.57 10.64
C ILE A 80 2.58 -10.08 10.39
N ASP A 81 3.54 -10.99 10.43
CA ASP A 81 4.91 -10.68 10.06
C ASP A 81 5.04 -10.86 8.56
N TYR A 82 5.76 -9.97 7.91
CA TYR A 82 6.01 -10.06 6.48
C TYR A 82 7.51 -10.08 6.22
N GLU A 83 7.90 -10.66 5.10
CA GLU A 83 9.29 -10.62 4.66
C GLU A 83 9.33 -9.95 3.30
N VAL A 84 10.33 -9.16 3.05
CA VAL A 84 10.43 -8.41 1.80
C VAL A 84 11.86 -8.46 1.27
N TYR A 85 12.00 -8.63 -0.03
CA TYR A 85 13.29 -8.54 -0.69
C TYR A 85 13.08 -8.08 -2.13
N ALA A 86 14.14 -7.64 -2.78
CA ALA A 86 14.09 -7.20 -4.17
C ALA A 86 15.00 -8.06 -5.01
N GLN A 87 14.69 -8.17 -6.29
CA GLN A 87 15.49 -8.96 -7.22
C GLN A 87 15.50 -8.29 -8.59
N ILE A 88 16.64 -8.37 -9.27
CA ILE A 88 16.73 -7.92 -10.64
C ILE A 88 17.88 -8.69 -11.29
N SER A 89 17.67 -9.22 -12.47
CA SER A 89 18.70 -9.90 -13.26
C SER A 89 19.46 -10.96 -12.47
N GLY A 90 18.73 -11.74 -11.69
CA GLY A 90 19.35 -12.82 -10.92
C GLY A 90 20.06 -12.37 -9.66
N ARG A 91 20.07 -11.09 -9.34
CA ARG A 91 20.71 -10.58 -8.14
C ARG A 91 19.62 -10.19 -7.14
N LYS A 92 19.91 -10.33 -5.86
CA LYS A 92 18.89 -10.09 -4.84
C LYS A 92 19.41 -9.21 -3.73
N SER A 93 18.51 -8.56 -3.05
CA SER A 93 18.81 -7.88 -1.80
C SER A 93 18.75 -8.88 -0.64
N ASP A 94 19.16 -8.46 0.53
CA ASP A 94 18.88 -9.22 1.74
C ASP A 94 17.37 -9.20 1.97
N THR A 95 16.87 -10.19 2.66
CA THR A 95 15.48 -10.23 3.07
C THR A 95 15.33 -9.47 4.38
N LYS A 96 14.36 -8.58 4.42
CA LYS A 96 14.08 -7.81 5.62
C LYS A 96 12.71 -8.21 6.16
N SER A 97 12.49 -8.01 7.44
CA SER A 97 11.23 -8.38 8.08
C SER A 97 10.45 -7.17 8.54
N VAL A 98 9.14 -7.26 8.44
CA VAL A 98 8.23 -6.29 9.03
C VAL A 98 7.49 -7.03 10.14
N SER A 99 7.79 -6.74 11.38
CA SER A 99 7.26 -7.49 12.51
C SER A 99 5.86 -7.04 12.89
N GLN A 100 5.03 -7.99 13.31
CA GLN A 100 3.72 -7.64 13.83
C GLN A 100 3.82 -6.81 15.10
N PHE A 101 4.98 -6.83 15.76
CA PHE A 101 5.15 -6.06 16.98
C PHE A 101 5.66 -4.65 16.69
N ASP A 102 5.93 -4.32 15.44
CA ASP A 102 6.29 -2.97 15.06
C ASP A 102 4.98 -2.20 14.91
N ASN A 103 4.71 -1.28 15.79
CA ASN A 103 3.41 -0.60 15.80
C ASN A 103 3.38 0.68 14.96
N ARG A 104 4.36 0.92 14.13
CA ARG A 104 4.32 2.10 13.28
C ARG A 104 3.28 1.87 12.18
N SER A 105 2.56 2.90 11.81
CA SER A 105 1.58 2.79 10.73
C SER A 105 2.26 2.82 9.37
N GLN A 106 3.46 3.37 9.31
CA GLN A 106 4.23 3.38 8.07
C GLN A 106 5.64 2.90 8.39
N VAL A 107 6.09 1.90 7.66
CA VAL A 107 7.40 1.31 7.85
C VAL A 107 8.21 1.60 6.59
N TYR A 108 9.43 2.12 6.75
CA TYR A 108 10.27 2.46 5.63
C TYR A 108 11.49 1.53 5.60
N ILE A 109 11.67 0.82 4.53
CA ILE A 109 12.78 -0.11 4.39
C ILE A 109 13.42 0.02 3.03
N ASP A 110 14.72 0.31 2.98
CA ASP A 110 15.46 0.30 1.74
C ASP A 110 16.01 -1.09 1.50
N LEU A 111 15.98 -1.55 0.27
CA LEU A 111 16.48 -2.86 -0.12
C LEU A 111 17.67 -2.64 -1.06
N ARG A 112 18.80 -3.20 -0.70
CA ARG A 112 20.03 -2.96 -1.46
C ARG A 112 20.40 -4.22 -2.23
N ILE A 113 20.50 -4.13 -3.54
CA ILE A 113 20.84 -5.26 -4.41
C ILE A 113 22.32 -5.57 -4.22
N LYS A 114 22.62 -6.83 -4.06
CA LYS A 114 23.97 -7.27 -3.88
C LYS A 114 24.64 -7.74 -5.12
#